data_3b67abb49e1209efd4c42714ee8d4d15
#
_entry.id   3b67abb49e1209efd4c42714ee8d4d15
#
_cell.length_a   1.000
_cell.length_b   1.000
_cell.length_c   1.000
_cell.angle_alpha   90.00
_cell.angle_beta   90.00
_cell.angle_gamma   90.00
#
_symmetry.space_group_name_H-M   'P 1'
#
loop_
_entity.id
_entity.type
_entity.pdbx_description
1 polymer ?
#
loop_
_entity_poly.entity_id
_entity_poly.type
_entity_poly.pdbx_seq_one_letter_code
_entity_poly.pdbx_strand_id
1 'polypeptide(L)'
;DNIIQKKEIEPNYQLINSKKNFEKILSEIEKKGICAIDTETNSLNIEKAKLVGISICYSENTSYYIPINHTTSDGSKKIDNQLEENYVINHINKICKNESILKIGQNIKYDIRILNKYGVTFNSIADTMLISYSIDNGIYKHNLDDLSFNHLNHTTIKYKEVVGTGKNEITFDKVTIDNAINSVSYTHLRAHETS
;
A
#
# COMPACT_ATOMS: atom_id res chain seq x y z
N ASP A 1 2.80 -36.11 8.02
CA ASP A 1 2.76 -34.73 8.50
C ASP A 1 4.00 -34.00 7.99
N ASN A 2 3.89 -33.43 6.78
CA ASN A 2 4.92 -32.54 6.26
C ASN A 2 4.67 -31.15 6.82
N ILE A 3 5.35 -30.82 7.92
CA ILE A 3 5.47 -29.44 8.38
C ILE A 3 6.36 -28.75 7.35
N ILE A 4 5.75 -28.05 6.41
CA ILE A 4 6.45 -27.11 5.55
C ILE A 4 6.99 -26.03 6.47
N GLN A 5 8.28 -26.05 6.78
CA GLN A 5 8.96 -24.93 7.42
C GLN A 5 8.83 -23.72 6.49
N LYS A 6 7.85 -22.86 6.76
CA LYS A 6 7.75 -21.57 6.08
C LYS A 6 8.99 -20.77 6.48
N LYS A 7 9.84 -20.50 5.49
CA LYS A 7 11.03 -19.65 5.62
C LYS A 7 10.55 -18.29 6.09
N GLU A 8 11.05 -17.79 7.22
CA GLU A 8 10.84 -16.39 7.61
C GLU A 8 11.41 -15.52 6.50
N ILE A 9 10.55 -14.74 5.91
CA ILE A 9 10.89 -13.86 4.81
C ILE A 9 11.16 -12.50 5.43
N GLU A 10 12.41 -12.05 5.43
CA GLU A 10 12.73 -10.68 5.82
C GLU A 10 12.21 -9.72 4.73
N PRO A 11 11.26 -8.85 5.06
CA PRO A 11 10.71 -7.91 4.10
C PRO A 11 11.72 -6.81 3.79
N ASN A 12 11.85 -6.47 2.51
CA ASN A 12 12.69 -5.39 2.02
C ASN A 12 11.81 -4.19 1.63
N TYR A 13 11.91 -3.09 2.40
CA TYR A 13 11.16 -1.87 2.15
C TYR A 13 12.05 -0.82 1.49
N GLN A 14 11.62 -0.29 0.36
CA GLN A 14 12.40 0.66 -0.42
C GLN A 14 11.66 1.98 -0.62
N LEU A 15 12.35 3.08 -0.32
CA LEU A 15 11.90 4.43 -0.60
C LEU A 15 12.08 4.77 -2.08
N ILE A 16 11.04 5.30 -2.70
CA ILE A 16 11.07 5.79 -4.08
C ILE A 16 10.84 7.29 -4.11
N ASN A 17 11.91 8.03 -4.19
CA ASN A 17 11.94 9.49 -4.25
C ASN A 17 12.59 10.05 -5.53
N SER A 18 12.94 9.19 -6.50
CA SER A 18 13.49 9.60 -7.78
C SER A 18 12.64 9.08 -8.95
N LYS A 19 12.48 9.91 -9.98
CA LYS A 19 11.75 9.56 -11.20
C LYS A 19 12.31 8.30 -11.86
N LYS A 20 13.63 8.18 -11.94
CA LYS A 20 14.31 7.02 -12.54
C LYS A 20 13.92 5.70 -11.85
N ASN A 21 13.95 5.67 -10.51
CA ASN A 21 13.59 4.47 -9.77
C ASN A 21 12.10 4.18 -9.89
N PHE A 22 11.26 5.21 -9.89
CA PHE A 22 9.82 5.07 -10.07
C PHE A 22 9.48 4.47 -11.44
N GLU A 23 10.03 5.00 -12.52
CA GLU A 23 9.84 4.48 -13.88
C GLU A 23 10.33 3.03 -14.03
N LYS A 24 11.45 2.68 -13.37
CA LYS A 24 11.94 1.30 -13.36
C LYS A 24 10.91 0.35 -12.74
N ILE A 25 10.32 0.71 -11.60
CA ILE A 25 9.28 -0.11 -10.95
C ILE A 25 8.07 -0.29 -11.86
N LEU A 26 7.60 0.79 -12.49
CA LEU A 26 6.46 0.72 -13.40
C LEU A 26 6.73 -0.21 -14.58
N SER A 27 7.94 -0.15 -15.15
CA SER A 27 8.35 -1.07 -16.23
C SER A 27 8.37 -2.54 -15.79
N GLU A 28 8.79 -2.83 -14.55
CA GLU A 28 8.73 -4.19 -14.02
C GLU A 28 7.29 -4.66 -13.75
N ILE A 29 6.41 -3.78 -13.29
CA ILE A 29 4.97 -4.06 -13.14
C ILE A 29 4.35 -4.40 -14.50
N GLU A 30 4.64 -3.63 -15.54
CA GLU A 30 4.15 -3.89 -16.91
C GLU A 30 4.61 -5.26 -17.42
N LYS A 31 5.86 -5.65 -17.17
CA LYS A 31 6.40 -6.96 -17.56
C LYS A 31 5.73 -8.11 -16.81
N LYS A 32 5.45 -7.92 -15.51
CA LYS A 32 4.83 -8.95 -14.66
C LYS A 32 3.33 -9.07 -14.84
N GLY A 33 2.66 -8.00 -15.25
CA GLY A 33 1.21 -7.97 -15.41
C GLY A 33 0.43 -8.00 -14.09
N ILE A 34 1.09 -7.75 -12.94
CA ILE A 34 0.46 -7.80 -11.62
C ILE A 34 1.16 -6.85 -10.63
N CYS A 35 0.41 -6.20 -9.76
CA CYS A 35 0.94 -5.49 -8.60
C CYS A 35 -0.10 -5.38 -7.48
N ALA A 36 0.37 -5.38 -6.24
CA ALA A 36 -0.42 -4.90 -5.10
C ALA A 36 -0.24 -3.38 -4.98
N ILE A 37 -1.32 -2.68 -4.65
CA ILE A 37 -1.34 -1.21 -4.47
C ILE A 37 -2.13 -0.85 -3.23
N ASP A 38 -1.66 0.15 -2.50
CA ASP A 38 -2.29 0.69 -1.31
C ASP A 38 -2.02 2.19 -1.20
N THR A 39 -2.97 2.95 -0.64
CA THR A 39 -2.86 4.40 -0.49
C THR A 39 -2.75 4.80 0.97
N GLU A 40 -1.77 5.66 1.25
CA GLU A 40 -1.65 6.31 2.55
C GLU A 40 -2.30 7.68 2.50
N THR A 41 -3.16 7.95 3.50
CA THR A 41 -3.94 9.19 3.57
C THR A 41 -3.89 9.82 4.95
N ASN A 42 -4.13 11.13 5.02
CA ASN A 42 -4.16 11.85 6.29
C ASN A 42 -5.48 11.73 7.05
N SER A 43 -6.48 11.02 6.51
CA SER A 43 -7.79 10.84 7.15
C SER A 43 -8.49 9.58 6.62
N LEU A 44 -9.18 8.85 7.49
CA LEU A 44 -10.06 7.75 7.09
C LEU A 44 -11.37 8.22 6.45
N ASN A 45 -11.75 9.47 6.67
CA ASN A 45 -12.91 10.06 5.99
C ASN A 45 -12.55 10.39 4.55
N ILE A 46 -13.06 9.61 3.60
CA ILE A 46 -12.72 9.72 2.17
C ILE A 46 -12.94 11.14 1.62
N GLU A 47 -13.99 11.83 2.03
CA GLU A 47 -14.29 13.18 1.52
C GLU A 47 -13.19 14.19 1.92
N LYS A 48 -12.64 14.04 3.12
CA LYS A 48 -11.60 14.91 3.69
C LYS A 48 -10.18 14.39 3.42
N ALA A 49 -10.04 13.12 3.12
CA ALA A 49 -8.75 12.46 2.94
C ALA A 49 -7.96 13.07 1.77
N LYS A 50 -6.70 13.34 2.02
CA LYS A 50 -5.70 13.72 1.02
C LYS A 50 -4.69 12.58 0.90
N LEU A 51 -4.24 12.31 -0.31
CA LEU A 51 -3.20 11.33 -0.58
C LEU A 51 -1.86 11.80 -0.01
N VAL A 52 -1.22 10.97 0.79
CA VAL A 52 0.08 11.23 1.40
C VAL A 52 1.18 10.43 0.72
N GLY A 53 0.90 9.20 0.35
CA GLY A 53 1.81 8.32 -0.36
C GLY A 53 1.11 7.13 -0.99
N ILE A 54 1.85 6.36 -1.76
CA ILE A 54 1.37 5.13 -2.39
C ILE A 54 2.40 4.03 -2.12
N SER A 55 1.91 2.86 -1.71
CA SER A 55 2.71 1.66 -1.60
C SER A 55 2.44 0.73 -2.75
N ILE A 56 3.48 0.14 -3.32
CA ILE A 56 3.39 -0.80 -4.43
C ILE A 56 4.29 -2.00 -4.17
N CYS A 57 3.78 -3.20 -4.51
CA CYS A 57 4.53 -4.42 -4.51
C CYS A 57 4.20 -5.22 -5.78
N TYR A 58 5.21 -5.73 -6.48
CA TYR A 58 5.04 -6.57 -7.67
C TYR A 58 5.85 -7.87 -7.59
N SER A 59 6.49 -8.10 -6.46
CA SER A 59 7.25 -9.32 -6.17
C SER A 59 7.19 -9.63 -4.70
N GLU A 60 7.27 -10.89 -4.36
CA GLU A 60 7.39 -11.32 -2.98
C GLU A 60 8.56 -10.59 -2.29
N ASN A 61 8.37 -10.21 -1.04
CA ASN A 61 9.38 -9.66 -0.13
C ASN A 61 9.89 -8.24 -0.41
N THR A 62 9.45 -7.55 -1.45
CA THR A 62 9.90 -6.17 -1.68
C THR A 62 8.71 -5.24 -1.91
N SER A 63 8.52 -4.31 -1.00
CA SER A 63 7.53 -3.24 -1.11
C SER A 63 8.21 -1.90 -1.34
N TYR A 64 7.59 -1.07 -2.14
CA TYR A 64 8.09 0.25 -2.54
C TYR A 64 7.14 1.31 -2.04
N TYR A 65 7.65 2.26 -1.28
CA TYR A 65 6.89 3.41 -0.83
C TYR A 65 7.23 4.65 -1.63
N ILE A 66 6.22 5.31 -2.17
CA ILE A 66 6.31 6.55 -2.96
C ILE A 66 5.69 7.67 -2.12
N PRO A 67 6.48 8.46 -1.37
CA PRO A 67 5.97 9.62 -0.64
C PRO A 67 5.61 10.74 -1.61
N ILE A 68 4.47 11.41 -1.34
CA ILE A 68 3.91 12.44 -2.20
C ILE A 68 3.67 13.73 -1.42
N ASN A 69 2.99 13.65 -0.28
CA ASN A 69 2.53 14.83 0.47
C ASN A 69 2.81 14.74 1.97
N HIS A 70 3.96 14.19 2.37
CA HIS A 70 4.42 14.33 3.75
C HIS A 70 4.81 15.77 4.07
N THR A 71 4.52 16.16 5.29
CA THR A 71 4.78 17.50 5.83
C THR A 71 5.68 17.44 7.06
N THR A 72 6.20 18.59 7.45
CA THR A 72 6.85 18.74 8.75
C THR A 72 5.89 18.39 9.89
N SER A 73 6.40 18.07 11.07
CA SER A 73 5.59 17.67 12.23
C SER A 73 4.52 18.69 12.64
N ASP A 74 4.77 19.97 12.40
CA ASP A 74 3.81 21.06 12.59
C ASP A 74 2.81 21.22 11.43
N GLY A 75 3.05 20.52 10.30
CA GLY A 75 2.20 20.59 9.12
C GLY A 75 2.41 21.86 8.26
N SER A 76 3.43 22.68 8.57
CA SER A 76 3.60 23.99 7.91
C SER A 76 4.23 23.91 6.53
N LYS A 77 5.05 22.87 6.26
CA LYS A 77 5.78 22.71 5.00
C LYS A 77 5.76 21.28 4.52
N LYS A 78 5.73 21.11 3.20
CA LYS A 78 5.98 19.82 2.56
C LYS A 78 7.45 19.43 2.75
N ILE A 79 7.72 18.17 3.08
CA ILE A 79 9.07 17.64 3.21
C ILE A 79 9.69 17.55 1.81
N ASP A 80 10.99 17.86 1.69
CA ASP A 80 11.77 17.66 0.48
C ASP A 80 11.95 16.16 0.16
N ASN A 81 12.54 15.85 -1.00
CA ASN A 81 12.79 14.46 -1.45
C ASN A 81 11.55 13.59 -1.64
N GLN A 82 10.46 14.19 -2.06
CA GLN A 82 9.26 13.50 -2.51
C GLN A 82 9.06 13.71 -4.02
N LEU A 83 8.38 12.78 -4.67
CA LEU A 83 7.98 12.96 -6.06
C LEU A 83 6.82 13.96 -6.16
N GLU A 84 6.71 14.61 -7.29
CA GLU A 84 5.63 15.55 -7.58
C GLU A 84 4.32 14.78 -7.79
N GLU A 85 3.24 15.22 -7.16
CA GLU A 85 1.95 14.53 -7.11
C GLU A 85 1.40 14.22 -8.51
N ASN A 86 1.29 15.24 -9.38
CA ASN A 86 0.74 15.04 -10.71
C ASN A 86 1.58 14.09 -11.55
N TYR A 87 2.91 14.10 -11.35
CA TYR A 87 3.80 13.17 -12.03
C TYR A 87 3.51 11.72 -11.60
N VAL A 88 3.39 11.47 -10.29
CA VAL A 88 3.09 10.13 -9.76
C VAL A 88 1.69 9.69 -10.22
N ILE A 89 0.68 10.52 -10.04
CA ILE A 89 -0.71 10.22 -10.38
C ILE A 89 -0.86 9.87 -11.86
N ASN A 90 -0.23 10.62 -12.77
CA ASN A 90 -0.30 10.35 -14.20
C ASN A 90 0.28 8.97 -14.57
N HIS A 91 1.34 8.54 -13.89
CA HIS A 91 1.94 7.23 -14.14
C HIS A 91 1.15 6.09 -13.48
N ILE A 92 0.68 6.30 -12.26
CA ILE A 92 -0.21 5.34 -11.57
C ILE A 92 -1.50 5.13 -12.36
N ASN A 93 -2.07 6.19 -12.95
CA ASN A 93 -3.25 6.04 -13.80
C ASN A 93 -3.00 5.14 -15.01
N LYS A 94 -1.82 5.21 -15.64
CA LYS A 94 -1.47 4.31 -16.75
C LYS A 94 -1.49 2.84 -16.30
N ILE A 95 -0.89 2.53 -15.14
CA ILE A 95 -0.87 1.19 -14.57
C ILE A 95 -2.28 0.73 -14.17
N CYS A 96 -3.02 1.58 -13.46
CA CYS A 96 -4.36 1.23 -12.97
C CYS A 96 -5.37 1.02 -14.09
N LYS A 97 -5.29 1.82 -15.16
CA LYS A 97 -6.16 1.71 -16.33
C LYS A 97 -5.82 0.54 -17.25
N ASN A 98 -4.59 0.01 -17.20
CA ASN A 98 -4.16 -1.08 -18.08
C ASN A 98 -4.87 -2.38 -17.70
N GLU A 99 -5.65 -2.95 -18.63
CA GLU A 99 -6.40 -4.20 -18.44
C GLU A 99 -5.51 -5.44 -18.34
N SER A 100 -4.30 -5.37 -18.90
CA SER A 100 -3.32 -6.45 -18.86
C SER A 100 -2.55 -6.53 -17.54
N ILE A 101 -2.78 -5.59 -16.62
CA ILE A 101 -2.17 -5.57 -15.29
C ILE A 101 -3.25 -5.80 -14.24
N LEU A 102 -3.11 -6.85 -13.44
CA LEU A 102 -3.97 -7.09 -12.28
C LEU A 102 -3.53 -6.21 -11.10
N LYS A 103 -4.43 -5.38 -10.58
CA LYS A 103 -4.21 -4.61 -9.34
C LYS A 103 -4.86 -5.31 -8.19
N ILE A 104 -4.06 -5.62 -7.16
CA ILE A 104 -4.50 -6.30 -5.94
C ILE A 104 -4.53 -5.29 -4.80
N GLY A 105 -5.55 -5.35 -3.97
CA GLY A 105 -5.62 -4.55 -2.74
C GLY A 105 -6.48 -5.25 -1.68
N GLN A 106 -6.32 -4.81 -0.45
CA GLN A 106 -7.13 -5.24 0.69
C GLN A 106 -8.22 -4.18 0.95
N ASN A 107 -9.50 -4.53 0.76
CA ASN A 107 -10.58 -3.53 0.74
C ASN A 107 -10.29 -2.41 -0.28
N ILE A 108 -9.84 -2.81 -1.46
CA ILE A 108 -9.35 -1.93 -2.53
C ILE A 108 -10.34 -0.82 -2.92
N LYS A 109 -11.61 -0.98 -2.54
CA LYS A 109 -12.63 0.05 -2.76
C LYS A 109 -12.28 1.40 -2.11
N TYR A 110 -11.58 1.38 -0.97
CA TYR A 110 -11.09 2.60 -0.34
C TYR A 110 -10.06 3.30 -1.23
N ASP A 111 -9.05 2.56 -1.69
CA ASP A 111 -7.97 3.07 -2.52
C ASP A 111 -8.46 3.60 -3.86
N ILE A 112 -9.39 2.88 -4.49
CA ILE A 112 -10.07 3.32 -5.71
C ILE A 112 -10.77 4.66 -5.48
N ARG A 113 -11.51 4.82 -4.38
CA ARG A 113 -12.22 6.08 -4.09
C ARG A 113 -11.27 7.24 -3.82
N ILE A 114 -10.14 6.98 -3.14
CA ILE A 114 -9.11 7.99 -2.93
C ILE A 114 -8.49 8.41 -4.26
N LEU A 115 -8.01 7.45 -5.06
CA LEU A 115 -7.32 7.73 -6.31
C LEU A 115 -8.25 8.30 -7.39
N ASN A 116 -9.54 7.95 -7.38
CA ASN A 116 -10.55 8.56 -8.27
C ASN A 116 -10.69 10.07 -8.07
N LYS A 117 -10.44 10.59 -6.84
CA LYS A 117 -10.43 12.06 -6.60
C LYS A 117 -9.34 12.77 -7.39
N TYR A 118 -8.30 12.04 -7.78
CA TYR A 118 -7.16 12.50 -8.59
C TYR A 118 -7.28 12.10 -10.06
N GLY A 119 -8.43 11.55 -10.48
CA GLY A 119 -8.69 11.18 -11.88
C GLY A 119 -8.11 9.81 -12.29
N VAL A 120 -7.67 9.00 -11.35
CA VAL A 120 -7.20 7.62 -11.65
C VAL A 120 -8.41 6.71 -11.85
N THR A 121 -8.39 5.92 -12.91
CA THR A 121 -9.39 4.89 -13.22
C THR A 121 -8.79 3.50 -13.10
N PHE A 122 -9.58 2.52 -12.63
CA PHE A 122 -9.13 1.16 -12.41
C PHE A 122 -9.82 0.17 -13.34
N ASN A 123 -9.02 -0.72 -13.93
CA ASN A 123 -9.45 -1.93 -14.60
C ASN A 123 -8.72 -3.14 -13.97
N SER A 124 -9.24 -4.35 -14.14
CA SER A 124 -8.61 -5.60 -13.69
C SER A 124 -8.14 -5.55 -12.23
N ILE A 125 -9.10 -5.59 -11.32
CA ILE A 125 -8.85 -5.51 -9.87
C ILE A 125 -9.16 -6.83 -9.18
N ALA A 126 -8.43 -7.12 -8.09
CA ALA A 126 -8.73 -8.17 -7.13
C ALA A 126 -8.69 -7.61 -5.72
N ASP A 127 -9.66 -7.99 -4.89
CA ASP A 127 -9.77 -7.59 -3.49
C ASP A 127 -9.56 -8.81 -2.61
N THR A 128 -8.43 -8.85 -1.87
CA THR A 128 -8.08 -9.98 -1.01
C THR A 128 -9.08 -10.18 0.13
N MET A 129 -9.69 -9.11 0.64
CA MET A 129 -10.73 -9.20 1.65
C MET A 129 -11.98 -9.93 1.11
N LEU A 130 -12.42 -9.61 -0.11
CA LEU A 130 -13.58 -10.25 -0.74
C LEU A 130 -13.28 -11.69 -1.15
N ILE A 131 -12.07 -11.98 -1.62
CA ILE A 131 -11.63 -13.34 -1.96
C ILE A 131 -11.65 -14.20 -0.68
N SER A 132 -11.02 -13.74 0.40
CA SER A 132 -11.03 -14.45 1.68
C SER A 132 -12.45 -14.65 2.21
N TYR A 133 -13.31 -13.65 2.14
CA TYR A 133 -14.70 -13.77 2.53
C TYR A 133 -15.45 -14.85 1.73
N SER A 134 -15.15 -14.97 0.44
CA SER A 134 -15.79 -15.94 -0.44
C SER A 134 -15.34 -17.39 -0.18
N ILE A 135 -14.07 -17.57 0.27
CA ILE A 135 -13.48 -18.89 0.54
C ILE A 135 -13.83 -19.35 1.97
N ASP A 136 -13.60 -18.49 2.97
CA ASP A 136 -13.61 -18.83 4.40
C ASP A 136 -14.73 -18.11 5.16
N ASN A 137 -15.91 -17.99 4.56
CA ASN A 137 -17.03 -17.27 5.13
C ASN A 137 -17.35 -17.75 6.58
N GLY A 138 -17.17 -16.85 7.55
CA GLY A 138 -17.50 -17.06 8.95
C GLY A 138 -16.43 -17.79 9.79
N ILE A 139 -15.26 -18.11 9.24
CA ILE A 139 -14.18 -18.78 9.98
C ILE A 139 -13.29 -17.75 10.70
N TYR A 140 -12.94 -16.65 10.02
CA TYR A 140 -12.09 -15.58 10.59
C TYR A 140 -12.65 -14.19 10.30
N LYS A 141 -12.02 -13.17 10.90
CA LYS A 141 -12.16 -11.81 10.41
C LYS A 141 -11.30 -11.66 9.16
N HIS A 142 -11.84 -11.02 8.14
CA HIS A 142 -11.19 -10.86 6.83
C HIS A 142 -10.38 -9.55 6.74
N ASN A 143 -9.90 -9.03 7.88
CA ASN A 143 -8.97 -7.89 7.89
C ASN A 143 -7.54 -8.37 7.65
N LEU A 144 -6.68 -7.46 7.20
CA LEU A 144 -5.30 -7.78 6.83
C LEU A 144 -4.49 -8.39 7.97
N ASP A 145 -4.69 -7.93 9.23
CA ASP A 145 -3.97 -8.44 10.40
C ASP A 145 -4.24 -9.92 10.62
N ASP A 146 -5.54 -10.30 10.63
CA ASP A 146 -5.94 -11.68 10.84
C ASP A 146 -5.52 -12.57 9.65
N LEU A 147 -5.63 -12.08 8.41
CA LEU A 147 -5.20 -12.83 7.23
C LEU A 147 -3.68 -13.03 7.21
N SER A 148 -2.91 -12.01 7.48
CA SER A 148 -1.44 -12.10 7.55
C SER A 148 -0.99 -13.06 8.64
N PHE A 149 -1.63 -13.02 9.80
CA PHE A 149 -1.32 -13.94 10.89
C PHE A 149 -1.67 -15.40 10.53
N ASN A 150 -2.89 -15.63 10.02
CA ASN A 150 -3.38 -16.98 9.75
C ASN A 150 -2.68 -17.66 8.56
N HIS A 151 -2.41 -16.91 7.48
CA HIS A 151 -1.84 -17.47 6.26
C HIS A 151 -0.32 -17.38 6.17
N LEU A 152 0.28 -16.32 6.75
CA LEU A 152 1.69 -16.02 6.61
C LEU A 152 2.48 -16.09 7.93
N ASN A 153 1.79 -16.30 9.08
CA ASN A 153 2.36 -16.23 10.43
C ASN A 153 3.12 -14.90 10.68
N HIS A 154 2.61 -13.82 10.09
CA HIS A 154 3.21 -12.50 10.17
C HIS A 154 2.33 -11.55 11.00
N THR A 155 2.96 -10.86 11.95
CA THR A 155 2.29 -9.83 12.76
C THR A 155 2.55 -8.46 12.17
N THR A 156 1.49 -7.75 11.83
CA THR A 156 1.54 -6.43 11.22
C THR A 156 1.83 -5.34 12.26
N ILE A 157 2.48 -4.24 11.86
CA ILE A 157 2.60 -3.03 12.70
C ILE A 157 1.24 -2.32 12.69
N LYS A 158 0.68 -2.04 13.85
CA LYS A 158 -0.64 -1.38 13.91
C LYS A 158 -0.52 0.09 13.55
N TYR A 159 -1.49 0.60 12.80
CA TYR A 159 -1.57 2.02 12.44
C TYR A 159 -1.35 2.97 13.62
N LYS A 160 -1.92 2.64 14.80
CA LYS A 160 -1.78 3.41 16.04
C LYS A 160 -0.34 3.47 16.57
N GLU A 161 0.49 2.51 16.25
CA GLU A 161 1.91 2.51 16.64
C GLU A 161 2.69 3.55 15.83
N VAL A 162 2.22 3.87 14.64
CA VAL A 162 2.84 4.82 13.71
C VAL A 162 2.38 6.25 13.97
N VAL A 163 1.07 6.45 14.13
CA VAL A 163 0.46 7.79 14.28
C VAL A 163 0.29 8.21 15.75
N GLY A 164 0.52 7.29 16.71
CA GLY A 164 0.27 7.52 18.12
C GLY A 164 -1.20 7.37 18.50
N THR A 165 -1.52 7.71 19.75
CA THR A 165 -2.89 7.59 20.29
C THR A 165 -3.26 8.79 21.16
N GLY A 166 -4.55 9.12 21.22
CA GLY A 166 -5.09 10.15 22.10
C GLY A 166 -4.54 11.54 21.80
N LYS A 167 -4.02 12.25 22.82
CA LYS A 167 -3.51 13.62 22.66
C LYS A 167 -2.24 13.72 21.81
N ASN A 168 -1.53 12.62 21.62
CA ASN A 168 -0.29 12.56 20.85
C ASN A 168 -0.53 11.98 19.44
N GLU A 169 -1.76 11.73 19.06
CA GLU A 169 -2.11 11.25 17.72
C GLU A 169 -1.84 12.35 16.68
N ILE A 170 -1.08 12.00 15.68
CA ILE A 170 -0.79 12.85 14.53
C ILE A 170 -1.44 12.28 13.26
N THR A 171 -1.67 13.12 12.27
CA THR A 171 -2.10 12.65 10.94
C THR A 171 -0.93 12.03 10.19
N PHE A 172 -1.20 11.08 9.29
CA PHE A 172 -0.15 10.30 8.61
C PHE A 172 0.80 11.18 7.77
N ASP A 173 0.34 12.30 7.25
CA ASP A 173 1.18 13.27 6.54
C ASP A 173 2.29 13.88 7.40
N LYS A 174 2.15 13.85 8.73
CA LYS A 174 3.15 14.31 9.70
C LYS A 174 4.09 13.22 10.21
N VAL A 175 3.83 11.97 9.85
CA VAL A 175 4.74 10.85 10.12
C VAL A 175 6.00 11.03 9.28
N THR A 176 7.17 10.79 9.87
CA THR A 176 8.43 10.84 9.11
C THR A 176 8.43 9.77 8.02
N ILE A 177 9.08 10.06 6.89
CA ILE A 177 9.14 9.12 5.76
C ILE A 177 9.76 7.78 6.20
N ASP A 178 10.77 7.79 7.05
CA ASP A 178 11.41 6.57 7.57
C ASP A 178 10.45 5.71 8.39
N ASN A 179 9.61 6.32 9.23
CA ASN A 179 8.57 5.60 9.98
C ASN A 179 7.44 5.13 9.05
N ALA A 180 7.08 5.93 8.05
CA ALA A 180 6.08 5.55 7.07
C ALA A 180 6.51 4.31 6.27
N ILE A 181 7.77 4.22 5.82
CA ILE A 181 8.29 3.05 5.10
C ILE A 181 8.10 1.76 5.91
N ASN A 182 8.38 1.80 7.20
CA ASN A 182 8.21 0.64 8.06
C ASN A 182 6.73 0.27 8.26
N SER A 183 5.83 1.26 8.27
CA SER A 183 4.40 1.04 8.48
C SER A 183 3.69 0.49 7.26
N VAL A 184 4.14 0.85 6.05
CA VAL A 184 3.54 0.39 4.78
C VAL A 184 3.99 -1.02 4.37
N SER A 185 4.61 -1.72 5.31
CA SER A 185 5.06 -3.11 5.17
C SER A 185 3.99 -4.09 4.68
N TYR A 186 2.72 -3.70 4.82
CA TYR A 186 1.57 -4.55 4.51
C TYR A 186 1.36 -4.82 3.02
N THR A 187 1.84 -3.95 2.14
CA THR A 187 1.59 -4.08 0.70
C THR A 187 2.24 -5.33 0.12
N HIS A 188 3.39 -5.79 0.68
CA HIS A 188 4.02 -7.03 0.22
C HIS A 188 3.23 -8.29 0.62
N LEU A 189 2.54 -8.26 1.76
CA LEU A 189 1.73 -9.38 2.23
C LEU A 189 0.57 -9.67 1.28
N ARG A 190 -0.01 -8.62 0.67
CA ARG A 190 -1.09 -8.73 -0.30
C ARG A 190 -0.69 -9.49 -1.57
N ALA A 191 0.58 -9.38 -1.99
CA ALA A 191 1.10 -10.12 -3.14
C ALA A 191 1.22 -11.63 -2.86
N HIS A 192 1.38 -12.05 -1.61
CA HIS A 192 1.46 -13.45 -1.21
C HIS A 192 0.10 -14.15 -1.12
N GLU A 193 -0.98 -13.40 -0.85
CA GLU A 193 -2.32 -13.99 -0.67
C GLU A 193 -2.93 -14.50 -1.98
N THR A 194 -2.34 -14.20 -3.12
CA THR A 194 -2.84 -14.56 -4.46
C THR A 194 -1.97 -15.58 -5.22
N SER A 195 -0.95 -16.15 -4.57
CA SER A 195 -0.04 -17.14 -5.19
C SER A 195 -0.45 -18.57 -4.92
#